data_aa4f1161bb885328f0313dd0f22ab88b
#
_entry.id   aa4f1161bb885328f0313dd0f22ab88b
#
_cell.length_a   1.000
_cell.length_b   1.000
_cell.length_c   1.000
_cell.angle_alpha   90.00
_cell.angle_beta   90.00
_cell.angle_gamma   90.00
#
_symmetry.space_group_name_H-M   'P 1'
#
loop_
_entity.id
_entity.type
_entity.pdbx_description
1 polymer ?
#
loop_
_entity_poly.entity_id
_entity_poly.type
_entity_poly.pdbx_seq_one_letter_code
_entity_poly.pdbx_strand_id
1 'polypeptide(L)'
;MVRTPLSPEQVAAGRRLGAALRAARGARTLEDVARGAGISPETLRKIETGRLPSPAFGTIVGLSDVLDLPLETLAEVWRPVSAAAS
;
A
#
# COMPACT_ATOMS: atom_id res chain seq x y z
N MET A 1 10.15 18.21 18.44
CA MET A 1 10.60 17.37 17.32
C MET A 1 9.93 17.80 16.04
N VAL A 2 10.72 17.94 15.02
CA VAL A 2 10.20 18.35 13.72
C VAL A 2 9.85 17.12 12.90
N ARG A 3 8.62 17.09 12.38
CA ARG A 3 8.20 15.98 11.52
C ARG A 3 8.46 16.36 10.07
N THR A 4 9.19 15.51 9.38
CA THR A 4 9.47 15.72 7.97
C THR A 4 8.21 15.41 7.15
N PRO A 5 7.72 16.37 6.37
CA PRO A 5 6.55 16.09 5.53
C PRO A 5 6.91 15.09 4.43
N LEU A 6 5.90 14.35 3.96
CA LEU A 6 6.09 13.44 2.85
C LEU A 6 6.41 14.22 1.59
N SER A 7 7.34 13.70 0.80
CA SER A 7 7.66 14.30 -0.48
C SER A 7 6.55 14.02 -1.48
N PRO A 8 6.44 14.82 -2.55
CA PRO A 8 5.47 14.52 -3.61
C PRO A 8 5.64 13.13 -4.19
N GLU A 9 6.87 12.64 -4.27
CA GLU A 9 7.13 11.29 -4.77
C GLU A 9 6.58 10.24 -3.84
N GLN A 10 6.70 10.44 -2.53
CA GLN A 10 6.14 9.50 -1.56
C GLN A 10 4.61 9.50 -1.60
N VAL A 11 4.00 10.67 -1.79
CA VAL A 11 2.55 10.76 -1.93
C VAL A 11 2.10 10.01 -3.18
N ALA A 12 2.80 10.22 -4.29
CA ALA A 12 2.47 9.52 -5.53
C ALA A 12 2.66 8.02 -5.39
N ALA A 13 3.74 7.60 -4.72
CA ALA A 13 4.00 6.18 -4.48
C ALA A 13 2.87 5.55 -3.67
N GLY A 14 2.38 6.26 -2.66
CA GLY A 14 1.28 5.77 -1.85
C GLY A 14 0.00 5.59 -2.65
N ARG A 15 -0.26 6.48 -3.60
CA ARG A 15 -1.42 6.34 -4.47
C ARG A 15 -1.29 5.14 -5.39
N ARG A 16 -0.10 4.91 -5.94
CA ARG A 16 0.12 3.73 -6.78
C ARG A 16 -0.04 2.45 -5.97
N LEU A 17 0.53 2.43 -4.76
CA LEU A 17 0.39 1.27 -3.88
C LEU A 17 -1.08 1.01 -3.57
N GLY A 18 -1.81 2.06 -3.20
CA GLY A 18 -3.22 1.92 -2.87
C GLY A 18 -4.03 1.40 -4.03
N ALA A 19 -3.76 1.90 -5.24
CA ALA A 19 -4.48 1.44 -6.43
C ALA A 19 -4.17 -0.03 -6.73
N ALA A 20 -2.92 -0.44 -6.56
CA ALA A 20 -2.54 -1.83 -6.79
C ALA A 20 -3.22 -2.76 -5.79
N LEU A 21 -3.28 -2.35 -4.54
CA LEU A 21 -3.93 -3.17 -3.50
C LEU A 21 -5.42 -3.26 -3.74
N ARG A 22 -6.05 -2.15 -4.12
CA ARG A 22 -7.48 -2.16 -4.41
C ARG A 22 -7.78 -3.06 -5.59
N ALA A 23 -6.98 -3.02 -6.64
CA ALA A 23 -7.17 -3.87 -7.80
C ALA A 23 -7.01 -5.34 -7.42
N ALA A 24 -6.03 -5.66 -6.60
CA ALA A 24 -5.81 -7.04 -6.17
C ALA A 24 -6.93 -7.54 -5.26
N ARG A 25 -7.54 -6.63 -4.48
CA ARG A 25 -8.66 -7.00 -3.62
C ARG A 25 -9.85 -7.46 -4.44
N GLY A 26 -10.08 -6.82 -5.58
CA GLY A 26 -11.16 -7.21 -6.47
C GLY A 26 -12.52 -7.12 -5.79
N ALA A 27 -13.28 -8.22 -5.86
CA ALA A 27 -14.63 -8.26 -5.33
C ALA A 27 -14.68 -8.55 -3.83
N ARG A 28 -13.56 -8.86 -3.20
CA ARG A 28 -13.55 -9.12 -1.76
C ARG A 28 -13.80 -7.82 -1.00
N THR A 29 -14.43 -7.95 0.17
CA THR A 29 -14.74 -6.76 0.98
C THR A 29 -13.49 -6.25 1.69
N LEU A 30 -13.55 -4.96 2.06
CA LEU A 30 -12.50 -4.38 2.88
C LEU A 30 -12.32 -5.16 4.18
N GLU A 31 -13.46 -5.56 4.78
CA GLU A 31 -13.42 -6.30 6.05
C GLU A 31 -12.70 -7.63 5.92
N ASP A 32 -12.97 -8.37 4.86
CA ASP A 32 -12.36 -9.67 4.69
C ASP A 32 -10.85 -9.56 4.49
N VAL A 33 -10.42 -8.66 3.61
CA VAL A 33 -9.01 -8.50 3.33
C VAL A 33 -8.28 -7.93 4.54
N ALA A 34 -8.88 -6.94 5.21
CA ALA A 34 -8.26 -6.35 6.39
C ALA A 34 -8.07 -7.39 7.49
N ARG A 35 -9.10 -8.23 7.69
CA ARG A 35 -9.01 -9.30 8.70
C ARG A 35 -7.86 -10.24 8.37
N GLY A 36 -7.73 -10.63 7.12
CA GLY A 36 -6.65 -11.52 6.71
C GLY A 36 -5.27 -10.90 6.86
N ALA A 37 -5.19 -9.58 6.72
CA ALA A 37 -3.92 -8.86 6.85
C ALA A 37 -3.62 -8.43 8.28
N GLY A 38 -4.56 -8.61 9.20
CA GLY A 38 -4.35 -8.23 10.59
C GLY A 38 -4.48 -6.74 10.85
N ILE A 39 -5.25 -6.03 10.05
CA ILE A 39 -5.47 -4.59 10.20
C ILE A 39 -6.96 -4.29 10.21
N SER A 40 -7.31 -3.06 10.58
CA SER A 40 -8.72 -2.65 10.55
C SER A 40 -9.13 -2.31 9.13
N PRO A 41 -10.43 -2.43 8.81
CA PRO A 41 -10.93 -2.01 7.50
C PRO A 41 -10.65 -0.54 7.22
N GLU A 42 -10.70 0.29 8.24
CA GLU A 42 -10.43 1.72 8.07
C GLU A 42 -8.98 1.95 7.67
N THR A 43 -8.05 1.22 8.27
CA THR A 43 -6.64 1.31 7.90
C THR A 43 -6.46 0.91 6.44
N LEU A 44 -7.11 -0.19 6.02
CA LEU A 44 -6.99 -0.61 4.62
C LEU A 44 -7.57 0.44 3.68
N ARG A 45 -8.70 1.05 4.05
CA ARG A 45 -9.27 2.10 3.22
C ARG A 45 -8.30 3.28 3.06
N LYS A 46 -7.63 3.67 4.14
CA LYS A 46 -6.66 4.76 4.07
C LYS A 46 -5.50 4.42 3.15
N ILE A 47 -5.07 3.16 3.16
CA ILE A 47 -4.00 2.75 2.26
C ILE A 47 -4.48 2.77 0.81
N GLU A 48 -5.66 2.23 0.54
CA GLU A 48 -6.17 2.14 -0.83
C GLU A 48 -6.44 3.50 -1.44
N THR A 49 -6.78 4.49 -0.62
CA THR A 49 -7.07 5.83 -1.13
C THR A 49 -5.83 6.74 -1.13
N GLY A 50 -4.69 6.22 -0.71
CA GLY A 50 -3.45 6.99 -0.69
C GLY A 50 -3.30 7.90 0.51
N ARG A 51 -4.23 7.86 1.46
CA ARG A 51 -4.18 8.72 2.65
C ARG A 51 -3.12 8.25 3.65
N LEU A 52 -2.74 6.99 3.57
CA LEU A 52 -1.64 6.43 4.36
C LEU A 52 -0.59 5.94 3.37
N PRO A 53 0.27 6.84 2.88
CA PRO A 53 1.17 6.49 1.76
C PRO A 53 2.27 5.50 2.11
N SER A 54 2.68 5.46 3.37
CA SER A 54 3.80 4.61 3.77
C SER A 54 3.36 3.72 4.93
N PRO A 55 2.61 2.65 4.65
CA PRO A 55 2.17 1.74 5.72
C PRO A 55 3.35 1.04 6.39
N ALA A 56 3.12 0.58 7.60
CA ALA A 56 4.12 -0.18 8.33
C ALA A 56 4.47 -1.46 7.55
N PHE A 57 5.71 -1.90 7.69
CA PHE A 57 6.17 -3.06 6.94
C PHE A 57 5.35 -4.31 7.27
N GLY A 58 5.01 -4.51 8.55
CA GLY A 58 4.18 -5.66 8.92
C GLY A 58 2.83 -5.67 8.24
N THR A 59 2.24 -4.47 8.07
CA THR A 59 0.98 -4.34 7.34
C THR A 59 1.16 -4.76 5.89
N ILE A 60 2.26 -4.37 5.27
CA ILE A 60 2.55 -4.73 3.89
C ILE A 60 2.73 -6.24 3.75
N VAL A 61 3.43 -6.87 4.69
CA VAL A 61 3.59 -8.33 4.67
C VAL A 61 2.23 -9.01 4.77
N GLY A 62 1.37 -8.54 5.68
CA GLY A 62 0.04 -9.10 5.83
C GLY A 62 -0.80 -8.98 4.56
N LEU A 63 -0.73 -7.82 3.91
CA LEU A 63 -1.47 -7.61 2.66
C LEU A 63 -0.91 -8.48 1.53
N SER A 64 0.41 -8.59 1.46
CA SER A 64 1.05 -9.48 0.49
C SER A 64 0.52 -10.90 0.62
N ASP A 65 0.42 -11.37 1.86
CA ASP A 65 -0.02 -12.75 2.11
C ASP A 65 -1.50 -12.93 1.73
N VAL A 66 -2.37 -12.05 2.20
CA VAL A 66 -3.81 -12.25 2.01
C VAL A 66 -4.21 -12.03 0.56
N LEU A 67 -3.51 -11.16 -0.16
CA LEU A 67 -3.81 -10.85 -1.56
C LEU A 67 -3.01 -11.70 -2.53
N ASP A 68 -2.11 -12.52 -2.01
CA ASP A 68 -1.24 -13.36 -2.83
C ASP A 68 -0.43 -12.52 -3.83
N LEU A 69 0.10 -11.40 -3.33
CA LEU A 69 0.95 -10.50 -4.09
C LEU A 69 2.37 -10.59 -3.57
N PRO A 70 3.36 -10.91 -4.42
CA PRO A 70 4.74 -10.92 -3.95
C PRO A 70 5.16 -9.55 -3.40
N LEU A 71 5.94 -9.57 -2.34
CA LEU A 71 6.44 -8.33 -1.76
C LEU A 71 7.22 -7.52 -2.79
N GLU A 72 7.93 -8.20 -3.66
CA GLU A 72 8.71 -7.52 -4.69
C GLU A 72 7.83 -6.71 -5.63
N THR A 73 6.65 -7.24 -5.96
CA THR A 73 5.69 -6.51 -6.78
C THR A 73 5.26 -5.22 -6.10
N LEU A 74 4.98 -5.30 -4.80
CA LEU A 74 4.59 -4.11 -4.06
C LEU A 74 5.74 -3.10 -3.97
N ALA A 75 6.95 -3.60 -3.82
CA ALA A 75 8.12 -2.72 -3.78
C ALA A 75 8.30 -2.00 -5.11
N GLU A 76 8.11 -2.70 -6.23
CA GLU A 76 8.24 -2.10 -7.54
C GLU A 76 7.19 -1.02 -7.77
N VAL A 77 5.97 -1.29 -7.33
CA VAL A 77 4.89 -0.31 -7.45
C VAL A 77 5.21 0.95 -6.66
N TRP A 78 5.83 0.79 -5.50
CA TRP A 78 6.12 1.90 -4.62
C TRP A 78 7.31 2.73 -5.11
N ARG A 79 8.29 2.12 -5.76
CA ARG A 79 9.48 2.84 -6.19
C ARG A 79 9.15 3.90 -7.22
N PRO A 80 9.86 5.04 -7.19
CA PRO A 80 9.64 6.08 -8.20
C PRO A 80 9.97 5.56 -9.59
N VAL A 81 9.11 5.89 -10.55
CA VAL A 81 9.31 5.47 -11.93
C VAL A 81 10.59 6.08 -12.51
N SER A 82 10.88 7.31 -12.13
CA SER A 82 12.05 8.01 -12.65
C SER A 82 13.35 7.28 -12.36
N ALA A 83 13.39 6.47 -11.31
CA ALA A 83 14.61 5.72 -10.99
C ALA A 83 14.95 4.72 -12.08
N ALA A 84 13.99 4.28 -12.84
CA ALA A 84 14.21 3.31 -13.89
C ALA A 84 14.83 3.93 -15.12
N ALA A 85 14.83 5.24 -15.22
CA ALA A 85 15.32 5.93 -16.41
C ALA A 85 16.84 5.97 -16.49
N SER A 86 17.49 5.69 -15.40
CA SER A 86 18.96 5.73 -15.39
C SER A 86 19.58 4.52 -16.00
#